data_6c4133646b38db6195855303e8e8a5f0
#
_entry.id   6c4133646b38db6195855303e8e8a5f0
#
_cell.length_a   1.000
_cell.length_b   1.000
_cell.length_c   1.000
_cell.angle_alpha   90.00
_cell.angle_beta   90.00
_cell.angle_gamma   90.00
#
_symmetry.space_group_name_H-M   'P 1'
#
loop_
_entity.id
_entity.type
_entity.pdbx_description
1 polymer ?
#
loop_
_entity_poly.entity_id
_entity_poly.type
_entity_poly.pdbx_seq_one_letter_code
_entity_poly.pdbx_strand_id
1 'polypeptide(L)'
;MKKLHLLSILMLASILTLNAQPEGALKGIFSVSASKKVCFAKGNLQYQASTNTWRFAENQYDALTTENTKVSATYDGWIDLFGWGTSGYNEKYPYMTSYDPTEYGNGSNEIEKTMYDWGLYNPIANGGNKAGQWRTPTLNEWYYIIVRRANADSLHGLACVNGVNGLIILPDNWTTPEDLTFNPGGVSEDNYDADHYKTINEYSLEQWGKMETLGALFLPTTGFRFLYEDGYIDIYSSKTHGYYWSSTSNKDEEAFILNFGTTSIASDATHTRKSGFAVRLITDNTSTPTNITDIDSTPIVLYTTNNTLHIENLDSDYQVFNMCGSLIYSGNETSITLPNGVYIVKTNKETHRIVL
;
A
#
# COMPACT_ATOMS: atom_id res chain seq x y z
N MET A 1 -61.99 -3.93 -37.46
CA MET A 1 -60.83 -4.74 -36.99
C MET A 1 -59.76 -3.77 -36.60
N LYS A 2 -59.61 -3.49 -35.28
CA LYS A 2 -58.58 -2.60 -34.73
C LYS A 2 -57.33 -3.41 -34.45
N LYS A 3 -56.20 -3.07 -35.08
CA LYS A 3 -54.90 -3.66 -34.82
C LYS A 3 -54.34 -3.05 -33.51
N LEU A 4 -54.13 -3.87 -32.53
CA LEU A 4 -53.49 -3.53 -31.26
C LEU A 4 -51.99 -3.62 -31.49
N HIS A 5 -51.27 -2.50 -31.47
CA HIS A 5 -49.79 -2.49 -31.46
C HIS A 5 -49.31 -2.67 -30.03
N LEU A 6 -48.74 -3.82 -29.73
CA LEU A 6 -48.06 -4.13 -28.47
C LEU A 6 -46.68 -3.48 -28.52
N LEU A 7 -46.51 -2.41 -27.74
CA LEU A 7 -45.24 -1.71 -27.60
C LEU A 7 -44.45 -2.44 -26.50
N SER A 8 -43.47 -3.26 -26.90
CA SER A 8 -42.54 -3.90 -25.96
C SER A 8 -41.52 -2.89 -25.49
N ILE A 9 -41.66 -2.39 -24.28
CA ILE A 9 -40.63 -1.58 -23.60
C ILE A 9 -39.57 -2.55 -23.10
N LEU A 10 -38.44 -2.61 -23.81
CA LEU A 10 -37.22 -3.30 -23.38
C LEU A 10 -36.56 -2.42 -22.32
N MET A 11 -36.78 -2.75 -21.05
CA MET A 11 -36.04 -2.13 -19.94
C MET A 11 -34.60 -2.65 -19.97
N LEU A 12 -33.70 -1.86 -20.52
CA LEU A 12 -32.26 -2.10 -20.44
C LEU A 12 -31.83 -1.78 -19.00
N ALA A 13 -31.82 -2.81 -18.14
CA ALA A 13 -31.20 -2.71 -16.83
C ALA A 13 -29.69 -2.63 -17.03
N SER A 14 -29.12 -1.43 -17.03
CA SER A 14 -27.69 -1.23 -16.89
C SER A 14 -27.26 -1.74 -15.51
N ILE A 15 -26.67 -2.92 -15.48
CA ILE A 15 -25.98 -3.43 -14.30
C ILE A 15 -24.75 -2.55 -14.12
N LEU A 16 -24.87 -1.51 -13.32
CA LEU A 16 -23.72 -0.82 -12.77
C LEU A 16 -23.02 -1.83 -11.87
N THR A 17 -21.97 -2.46 -12.37
CA THR A 17 -21.00 -3.17 -11.51
C THR A 17 -20.30 -2.11 -10.68
N LEU A 18 -20.87 -1.78 -9.51
CA LEU A 18 -20.10 -1.14 -8.47
C LEU A 18 -18.97 -2.13 -8.13
N ASN A 19 -17.77 -1.85 -8.57
CA ASN A 19 -16.59 -2.53 -8.05
C ASN A 19 -16.54 -2.23 -6.55
N ALA A 20 -17.03 -3.16 -5.73
CA ALA A 20 -16.95 -3.07 -4.29
C ALA A 20 -15.48 -2.99 -3.90
N GLN A 21 -15.14 -2.08 -3.02
CA GLN A 21 -13.79 -2.04 -2.44
C GLN A 21 -13.46 -3.41 -1.83
N PRO A 22 -12.19 -3.82 -1.87
CA PRO A 22 -11.77 -5.06 -1.23
C PRO A 22 -12.19 -5.08 0.25
N GLU A 23 -12.60 -6.25 0.74
CA GLU A 23 -12.88 -6.44 2.15
C GLU A 23 -11.69 -5.97 3.00
N GLY A 24 -11.95 -5.24 4.07
CA GLY A 24 -10.92 -4.66 4.94
C GLY A 24 -10.31 -3.36 4.45
N ALA A 25 -10.75 -2.80 3.31
CA ALA A 25 -10.30 -1.49 2.83
C ALA A 25 -11.14 -0.34 3.42
N LEU A 26 -10.47 0.77 3.73
CA LEU A 26 -11.12 2.05 4.01
C LEU A 26 -11.72 2.62 2.72
N LYS A 27 -12.81 3.39 2.85
CA LYS A 27 -13.47 4.03 1.69
C LYS A 27 -12.63 5.14 1.04
N GLY A 28 -11.67 5.70 1.77
CA GLY A 28 -10.82 6.77 1.29
C GLY A 28 -9.93 6.34 0.13
N ILE A 29 -9.81 7.23 -0.85
CA ILE A 29 -8.95 7.06 -2.01
C ILE A 29 -7.80 8.05 -1.91
N PHE A 30 -6.58 7.56 -2.03
CA PHE A 30 -5.36 8.33 -1.83
C PHE A 30 -4.48 8.24 -3.07
N SER A 31 -4.14 9.38 -3.66
CA SER A 31 -3.14 9.44 -4.73
C SER A 31 -1.75 9.13 -4.18
N VAL A 32 -1.07 8.17 -4.78
CA VAL A 32 0.30 7.75 -4.47
C VAL A 32 1.28 8.04 -5.61
N SER A 33 0.79 8.55 -6.73
CA SER A 33 1.52 9.15 -7.83
C SER A 33 0.55 10.01 -8.66
N ALA A 34 1.04 10.63 -9.73
CA ALA A 34 0.19 11.40 -10.64
C ALA A 34 -0.94 10.55 -11.30
N SER A 35 -0.74 9.24 -11.42
CA SER A 35 -1.67 8.33 -12.11
C SER A 35 -2.17 7.17 -11.27
N LYS A 36 -1.61 6.93 -10.08
CA LYS A 36 -1.93 5.77 -9.25
C LYS A 36 -2.63 6.19 -7.97
N LYS A 37 -3.70 5.46 -7.63
CA LYS A 37 -4.47 5.64 -6.40
C LYS A 37 -4.62 4.31 -5.66
N VAL A 38 -4.71 4.41 -4.33
CA VAL A 38 -4.83 3.25 -3.44
C VAL A 38 -5.92 3.48 -2.39
N CYS A 39 -6.34 2.38 -1.77
CA CYS A 39 -7.08 2.38 -0.50
C CYS A 39 -6.18 1.79 0.59
N PHE A 40 -6.28 2.32 1.81
CA PHE A 40 -5.60 1.75 2.97
C PHE A 40 -6.43 0.67 3.63
N ALA A 41 -5.75 -0.24 4.31
CA ALA A 41 -6.37 -1.20 5.22
C ALA A 41 -7.07 -0.50 6.40
N LYS A 42 -8.15 -1.10 6.90
CA LYS A 42 -8.96 -0.58 8.01
C LYS A 42 -8.23 -0.46 9.35
N GLY A 43 -7.08 -1.10 9.51
CA GLY A 43 -6.28 -1.10 10.73
C GLY A 43 -4.82 -1.49 10.47
N ASN A 44 -3.97 -1.36 11.47
CA ASN A 44 -2.61 -1.87 11.43
C ASN A 44 -2.61 -3.39 11.26
N LEU A 45 -1.61 -3.91 10.57
CA LEU A 45 -1.41 -5.34 10.43
C LEU A 45 -1.10 -5.95 11.79
N GLN A 46 -1.72 -7.09 12.10
CA GLN A 46 -1.50 -7.86 13.32
C GLN A 46 -1.20 -9.33 12.99
N TYR A 47 -0.38 -9.96 13.82
CA TYR A 47 0.02 -11.35 13.66
C TYR A 47 -0.13 -12.13 14.97
N GLN A 48 -0.66 -13.35 14.90
CA GLN A 48 -0.72 -14.31 15.98
C GLN A 48 0.16 -15.54 15.65
N ALA A 49 1.22 -15.75 16.42
CA ALA A 49 2.21 -16.77 16.11
C ALA A 49 1.70 -18.19 16.30
N SER A 50 0.94 -18.47 17.38
CA SER A 50 0.44 -19.81 17.70
C SER A 50 -0.45 -20.41 16.62
N THR A 51 -1.15 -19.57 15.83
CA THR A 51 -2.04 -19.99 14.74
C THR A 51 -1.53 -19.60 13.36
N ASN A 52 -0.39 -18.91 13.27
CA ASN A 52 0.14 -18.33 12.05
C ASN A 52 -0.93 -17.51 11.29
N THR A 53 -1.66 -16.66 12.01
CA THR A 53 -2.78 -15.89 11.47
C THR A 53 -2.45 -14.40 11.37
N TRP A 54 -2.80 -13.80 10.23
CA TRP A 54 -2.68 -12.38 9.97
C TRP A 54 -4.07 -11.74 9.90
N ARG A 55 -4.21 -10.56 10.48
CA ARG A 55 -5.44 -9.74 10.39
C ARG A 55 -5.10 -8.25 10.41
N PHE A 56 -6.07 -7.42 10.09
CA PHE A 56 -6.04 -6.01 10.45
C PHE A 56 -6.63 -5.79 11.85
N ALA A 57 -6.12 -4.83 12.58
CA ALA A 57 -6.74 -4.34 13.80
C ALA A 57 -8.22 -3.98 13.54
N GLU A 58 -9.07 -4.16 14.55
CA GLU A 58 -10.50 -3.92 14.39
C GLU A 58 -10.80 -2.42 14.22
N ASN A 59 -10.09 -1.56 14.95
CA ASN A 59 -10.20 -0.12 14.84
C ASN A 59 -8.88 0.49 14.40
N GLN A 60 -8.93 1.63 13.72
CA GLN A 60 -7.72 2.31 13.26
C GLN A 60 -6.84 2.81 14.40
N TYR A 61 -7.43 3.12 15.56
CA TYR A 61 -6.74 3.58 16.76
C TYR A 61 -6.23 2.46 17.68
N ASP A 62 -6.45 1.19 17.34
CA ASP A 62 -5.91 0.09 18.11
C ASP A 62 -4.38 -0.01 17.91
N ALA A 63 -3.63 -0.04 19.02
CA ALA A 63 -2.20 -0.23 19.05
C ALA A 63 -1.82 -1.18 20.19
N LEU A 64 -1.11 -2.24 19.87
CA LEU A 64 -0.68 -3.28 20.79
C LEU A 64 0.69 -2.91 21.37
N THR A 65 0.73 -2.15 22.45
CA THR A 65 1.98 -1.64 23.03
C THR A 65 2.83 -2.76 23.63
N THR A 66 2.62 -3.10 24.90
CA THR A 66 3.43 -4.08 25.65
C THR A 66 3.31 -5.51 25.14
N GLU A 67 2.26 -5.87 24.44
CA GLU A 67 2.12 -7.20 23.84
C GLU A 67 3.26 -7.49 22.83
N ASN A 68 3.81 -6.47 22.20
CA ASN A 68 4.94 -6.60 21.28
C ASN A 68 6.28 -7.00 21.93
N THR A 69 6.35 -7.11 23.26
CA THR A 69 7.51 -7.70 23.95
C THR A 69 7.43 -9.22 24.04
N LYS A 70 6.25 -9.81 23.80
CA LYS A 70 5.97 -11.24 23.94
C LYS A 70 6.22 -11.99 22.63
N VAL A 71 7.34 -11.74 21.98
CA VAL A 71 7.67 -12.32 20.67
C VAL A 71 8.19 -13.75 20.81
N SER A 72 7.37 -14.72 20.42
CA SER A 72 7.76 -16.14 20.36
C SER A 72 6.91 -16.88 19.32
N ALA A 73 7.39 -18.05 18.87
CA ALA A 73 6.65 -18.92 17.92
C ALA A 73 5.33 -19.47 18.45
N THR A 74 5.16 -19.48 19.77
CA THR A 74 3.99 -20.06 20.44
C THR A 74 3.11 -19.02 21.12
N TYR A 75 3.40 -17.73 20.95
CA TYR A 75 2.59 -16.68 21.53
C TYR A 75 1.19 -16.69 20.96
N ASP A 76 0.17 -16.76 21.81
CA ASP A 76 -1.24 -16.85 21.47
C ASP A 76 -1.98 -15.51 21.43
N GLY A 77 -1.30 -14.43 21.84
CA GLY A 77 -1.78 -13.06 21.65
C GLY A 77 -1.38 -12.51 20.27
N TRP A 78 -1.70 -11.24 20.07
CA TRP A 78 -1.40 -10.52 18.82
C TRP A 78 -0.21 -9.59 19.00
N ILE A 79 0.60 -9.44 17.95
CA ILE A 79 1.66 -8.43 17.82
C ILE A 79 1.42 -7.58 16.58
N ASP A 80 1.82 -6.31 16.58
CA ASP A 80 1.66 -5.37 15.47
C ASP A 80 2.92 -4.54 15.15
N LEU A 81 4.05 -4.87 15.80
CA LEU A 81 5.36 -4.28 15.52
C LEU A 81 6.31 -5.35 14.97
N PHE A 82 6.77 -5.17 13.73
CA PHE A 82 7.51 -6.17 12.98
C PHE A 82 8.89 -5.65 12.56
N GLY A 83 9.91 -6.50 12.62
CA GLY A 83 11.17 -6.25 11.89
C GLY A 83 10.91 -6.19 10.39
N TRP A 84 11.71 -5.45 9.65
CA TRP A 84 11.46 -5.20 8.23
C TRP A 84 11.51 -6.49 7.38
N GLY A 85 10.48 -6.71 6.56
CA GLY A 85 10.39 -7.87 5.66
C GLY A 85 10.16 -9.22 6.35
N THR A 86 9.64 -9.21 7.58
CA THR A 86 9.35 -10.45 8.34
C THR A 86 7.97 -11.00 8.04
N SER A 87 7.72 -11.35 6.79
CA SER A 87 6.43 -11.93 6.35
C SER A 87 6.24 -13.40 6.73
N GLY A 88 7.27 -14.10 7.18
CA GLY A 88 7.32 -15.56 7.33
C GLY A 88 8.00 -16.27 6.16
N TYR A 89 8.18 -15.61 5.02
CA TYR A 89 8.89 -16.17 3.88
C TYR A 89 10.38 -16.34 4.18
N ASN A 90 10.94 -17.47 3.75
CA ASN A 90 12.36 -17.80 3.92
C ASN A 90 12.84 -17.66 5.38
N GLU A 91 12.02 -18.17 6.33
CA GLU A 91 12.28 -18.18 7.77
C GLU A 91 12.40 -16.80 8.43
N LYS A 92 12.01 -15.71 7.74
CA LYS A 92 11.96 -14.36 8.30
C LYS A 92 10.63 -14.18 9.05
N TYR A 93 10.54 -14.77 10.23
CA TYR A 93 9.30 -14.80 11.02
C TYR A 93 8.98 -13.45 11.69
N PRO A 94 7.68 -13.10 11.87
CA PRO A 94 7.28 -11.84 12.53
C PRO A 94 7.76 -11.69 13.98
N TYR A 95 8.01 -12.80 14.66
CA TYR A 95 8.54 -12.86 16.03
C TYR A 95 10.06 -12.94 16.11
N MET A 96 10.75 -12.70 15.01
CA MET A 96 12.22 -12.73 14.90
C MET A 96 12.86 -11.70 15.82
N THR A 97 13.95 -12.10 16.50
CA THR A 97 14.70 -11.31 17.48
C THR A 97 16.21 -11.32 17.21
N SER A 98 16.63 -11.43 15.96
CA SER A 98 18.04 -11.27 15.62
C SER A 98 18.51 -9.84 15.89
N TYR A 99 19.67 -9.69 16.50
CA TYR A 99 20.31 -8.39 16.70
C TYR A 99 21.04 -7.89 15.44
N ASP A 100 21.33 -8.78 14.48
CA ASP A 100 21.93 -8.44 13.19
C ASP A 100 20.85 -7.93 12.21
N PRO A 101 20.88 -6.63 11.82
CA PRO A 101 19.89 -6.07 10.91
C PRO A 101 19.96 -6.66 9.49
N THR A 102 21.08 -7.26 9.09
CA THR A 102 21.24 -7.88 7.76
C THR A 102 20.44 -9.18 7.61
N GLU A 103 20.03 -9.78 8.73
CA GLU A 103 19.18 -10.96 8.72
C GLU A 103 17.72 -10.66 8.38
N TYR A 104 17.34 -9.39 8.30
CA TYR A 104 15.98 -8.96 7.98
C TYR A 104 15.81 -8.61 6.50
N GLY A 105 14.60 -8.79 5.97
CA GLY A 105 14.25 -8.42 4.59
C GLY A 105 14.93 -9.30 3.53
N ASN A 106 15.31 -8.68 2.42
CA ASN A 106 15.77 -9.33 1.18
C ASN A 106 17.21 -8.93 0.80
N GLY A 107 18.15 -9.02 1.73
CA GLY A 107 19.50 -8.47 1.54
C GLY A 107 19.42 -6.97 1.25
N SER A 108 20.21 -6.45 0.32
CA SER A 108 20.17 -5.04 -0.10
C SER A 108 18.96 -4.64 -0.96
N ASN A 109 18.12 -5.62 -1.33
CA ASN A 109 17.01 -5.39 -2.24
C ASN A 109 15.73 -4.92 -1.53
N GLU A 110 14.83 -4.33 -2.31
CA GLU A 110 13.47 -3.99 -1.90
C GLU A 110 12.68 -5.23 -1.48
N ILE A 111 11.67 -5.05 -0.60
CA ILE A 111 10.67 -6.08 -0.39
C ILE A 111 9.43 -5.88 -1.30
N GLU A 112 9.33 -4.73 -1.96
CA GLU A 112 8.28 -4.45 -2.95
C GLU A 112 8.22 -5.55 -4.01
N LYS A 113 7.02 -6.06 -4.30
CA LYS A 113 6.76 -7.14 -5.27
C LYS A 113 7.48 -8.46 -4.99
N THR A 114 7.91 -8.68 -3.75
CA THR A 114 8.54 -9.94 -3.31
C THR A 114 7.73 -10.60 -2.21
N MET A 115 8.02 -11.87 -1.93
CA MET A 115 7.38 -12.62 -0.84
C MET A 115 7.81 -12.15 0.56
N TYR A 116 8.81 -11.27 0.67
CA TYR A 116 9.16 -10.62 1.95
C TYR A 116 8.16 -9.51 2.35
N ASP A 117 7.32 -9.03 1.41
CA ASP A 117 6.20 -8.13 1.72
C ASP A 117 5.07 -8.91 2.39
N TRP A 118 4.60 -8.40 3.53
CA TRP A 118 3.61 -9.07 4.38
C TRP A 118 2.29 -9.36 3.66
N GLY A 119 1.79 -8.41 2.88
CA GLY A 119 0.50 -8.56 2.19
C GLY A 119 0.59 -9.36 0.90
N LEU A 120 1.77 -9.42 0.27
CA LEU A 120 1.98 -10.25 -0.92
C LEU A 120 2.09 -11.72 -0.57
N TYR A 121 2.76 -12.04 0.52
CA TYR A 121 2.97 -13.43 0.93
C TYR A 121 1.77 -14.03 1.67
N ASN A 122 1.09 -13.23 2.50
CA ASN A 122 0.10 -13.75 3.43
C ASN A 122 -1.34 -13.38 3.05
N PRO A 123 -2.28 -14.30 3.24
CA PRO A 123 -3.70 -13.97 3.29
C PRO A 123 -4.01 -13.25 4.61
N ILE A 124 -4.76 -12.16 4.54
CA ILE A 124 -5.19 -11.38 5.71
C ILE A 124 -6.64 -11.73 6.02
N ALA A 125 -6.90 -12.37 7.15
CA ALA A 125 -8.18 -13.02 7.47
C ALA A 125 -9.41 -12.10 7.33
N ASN A 126 -9.32 -10.84 7.79
CA ASN A 126 -10.37 -9.83 7.66
C ASN A 126 -10.06 -8.78 6.59
N GLY A 127 -9.21 -9.14 5.61
CA GLY A 127 -8.81 -8.36 4.46
C GLY A 127 -9.04 -9.12 3.16
N GLY A 128 -10.13 -9.89 3.05
CA GLY A 128 -10.48 -10.71 1.88
C GLY A 128 -9.79 -12.07 1.83
N ASN A 129 -8.97 -12.40 2.82
CA ASN A 129 -8.32 -13.71 3.00
C ASN A 129 -7.61 -14.25 1.75
N LYS A 130 -6.94 -13.37 1.01
CA LYS A 130 -6.23 -13.69 -0.22
C LYS A 130 -4.84 -13.07 -0.23
N ALA A 131 -3.80 -13.89 -0.38
CA ALA A 131 -2.43 -13.42 -0.57
C ALA A 131 -2.32 -12.59 -1.86
N GLY A 132 -1.46 -11.55 -1.84
CA GLY A 132 -1.26 -10.65 -2.97
C GLY A 132 -2.35 -9.58 -3.16
N GLN A 133 -3.39 -9.56 -2.33
CA GLN A 133 -4.41 -8.51 -2.38
C GLN A 133 -3.90 -7.20 -1.77
N TRP A 134 -2.98 -7.29 -0.84
CA TRP A 134 -2.41 -6.18 -0.09
C TRP A 134 -0.91 -6.09 -0.31
N ARG A 135 -0.35 -4.91 -0.09
CA ARG A 135 1.10 -4.66 -0.13
C ARG A 135 1.49 -3.51 0.79
N THR A 136 2.76 -3.43 1.13
CA THR A 136 3.33 -2.33 1.89
C THR A 136 3.53 -1.11 0.96
N PRO A 137 3.21 0.13 1.40
CA PRO A 137 3.54 1.33 0.65
C PRO A 137 5.05 1.46 0.44
N THR A 138 5.47 1.98 -0.71
CA THR A 138 6.87 2.36 -0.94
C THR A 138 7.20 3.70 -0.28
N LEU A 139 8.50 4.02 -0.16
CA LEU A 139 8.97 5.37 0.19
C LEU A 139 8.29 6.45 -0.67
N ASN A 140 8.32 6.27 -2.00
CA ASN A 140 7.77 7.24 -2.93
C ASN A 140 6.26 7.45 -2.76
N GLU A 141 5.51 6.39 -2.39
CA GLU A 141 4.09 6.47 -2.14
C GLU A 141 3.79 7.22 -0.83
N TRP A 142 4.51 6.94 0.27
CA TRP A 142 4.42 7.73 1.49
C TRP A 142 4.76 9.21 1.24
N TYR A 143 5.88 9.46 0.54
CA TYR A 143 6.30 10.82 0.20
C TYR A 143 5.27 11.55 -0.66
N TYR A 144 4.66 10.87 -1.63
CA TYR A 144 3.62 11.46 -2.46
C TYR A 144 2.38 11.85 -1.63
N ILE A 145 1.94 10.98 -0.74
CA ILE A 145 0.78 11.22 0.13
C ILE A 145 1.01 12.42 1.05
N ILE A 146 2.18 12.53 1.66
CA ILE A 146 2.49 13.55 2.68
C ILE A 146 2.92 14.88 2.03
N VAL A 147 3.61 14.85 0.88
CA VAL A 147 4.32 16.03 0.34
C VAL A 147 3.87 16.43 -1.06
N ARG A 148 3.54 15.48 -1.95
CA ARG A 148 3.44 15.75 -3.38
C ARG A 148 2.03 15.82 -3.95
N ARG A 149 1.07 15.11 -3.39
CA ARG A 149 -0.32 15.15 -3.90
C ARG A 149 -0.92 16.55 -3.77
N ALA A 150 -1.93 16.83 -4.56
CA ALA A 150 -2.64 18.11 -4.48
C ALA A 150 -3.14 18.37 -3.05
N ASN A 151 -2.92 19.57 -2.53
CA ASN A 151 -3.30 20.01 -1.18
C ASN A 151 -2.72 19.15 -0.04
N ALA A 152 -1.59 18.49 -0.24
CA ALA A 152 -0.99 17.58 0.74
C ALA A 152 -0.92 18.20 2.14
N ASP A 153 -0.44 19.43 2.27
CA ASP A 153 -0.28 20.14 3.55
C ASP A 153 -1.60 20.36 4.29
N SER A 154 -2.74 20.38 3.59
CA SER A 154 -4.07 20.53 4.17
C SER A 154 -4.75 19.19 4.47
N LEU A 155 -4.17 18.09 4.03
CA LEU A 155 -4.78 16.75 4.09
C LEU A 155 -4.14 15.82 5.12
N HIS A 156 -3.30 16.32 6.01
CA HIS A 156 -2.81 15.54 7.16
C HIS A 156 -2.57 16.44 8.37
N GLY A 157 -2.66 15.85 9.56
CA GLY A 157 -2.44 16.58 10.81
C GLY A 157 -2.41 15.67 12.02
N LEU A 158 -1.72 16.13 13.06
CA LEU A 158 -1.68 15.45 14.36
C LEU A 158 -3.05 15.49 15.02
N ALA A 159 -3.43 14.39 15.67
CA ALA A 159 -4.72 14.27 16.34
C ALA A 159 -4.69 13.26 17.50
N CYS A 160 -5.62 13.45 18.43
CA CYS A 160 -5.99 12.44 19.41
C CYS A 160 -7.39 11.91 19.08
N VAL A 161 -7.51 10.62 18.82
CA VAL A 161 -8.78 9.92 18.56
C VAL A 161 -9.06 8.96 19.70
N ASN A 162 -10.17 9.17 20.42
CA ASN A 162 -10.54 8.33 21.57
C ASN A 162 -9.41 8.17 22.60
N GLY A 163 -8.64 9.22 22.86
CA GLY A 163 -7.51 9.19 23.79
C GLY A 163 -6.22 8.59 23.23
N VAL A 164 -6.19 8.18 21.97
CA VAL A 164 -5.01 7.66 21.27
C VAL A 164 -4.43 8.73 20.35
N ASN A 165 -3.17 9.08 20.54
CA ASN A 165 -2.46 10.02 19.70
C ASN A 165 -2.10 9.40 18.34
N GLY A 166 -2.04 10.21 17.29
CA GLY A 166 -1.75 9.71 15.95
C GLY A 166 -1.73 10.79 14.87
N LEU A 167 -1.58 10.34 13.65
CA LEU A 167 -1.63 11.15 12.44
C LEU A 167 -2.90 10.82 11.68
N ILE A 168 -3.73 11.84 11.43
CA ILE A 168 -4.83 11.73 10.45
C ILE A 168 -4.28 12.07 9.07
N ILE A 169 -4.65 11.26 8.08
CA ILE A 169 -4.43 11.51 6.66
C ILE A 169 -5.80 11.44 5.96
N LEU A 170 -6.19 12.52 5.33
CA LEU A 170 -7.49 12.65 4.68
C LEU A 170 -7.41 12.21 3.20
N PRO A 171 -8.46 11.60 2.63
CA PRO A 171 -8.47 11.21 1.21
C PRO A 171 -8.46 12.42 0.26
N ASP A 172 -8.17 12.17 -1.02
CA ASP A 172 -8.03 13.23 -2.04
C ASP A 172 -9.26 14.13 -2.20
N ASN A 173 -10.45 13.54 -2.05
CA ASN A 173 -11.74 14.23 -2.21
C ASN A 173 -12.38 14.62 -0.89
N TRP A 174 -11.56 14.88 0.13
CA TRP A 174 -12.05 15.20 1.46
C TRP A 174 -12.93 16.46 1.48
N THR A 175 -14.01 16.35 2.20
CA THR A 175 -14.84 17.49 2.62
C THR A 175 -15.14 17.33 4.09
N THR A 176 -14.70 18.30 4.89
CA THR A 176 -14.92 18.28 6.35
C THR A 176 -16.42 18.40 6.64
N PRO A 177 -17.01 17.49 7.45
CA PRO A 177 -18.40 17.63 7.91
C PRO A 177 -18.64 18.98 8.59
N GLU A 178 -19.84 19.55 8.41
CA GLU A 178 -20.17 20.88 8.92
C GLU A 178 -20.05 21.03 10.45
N ASP A 179 -20.22 19.93 11.18
CA ASP A 179 -20.14 19.87 12.65
C ASP A 179 -18.75 19.47 13.17
N LEU A 180 -17.75 19.38 12.30
CA LEU A 180 -16.38 19.06 12.67
C LEU A 180 -15.40 20.13 12.19
N THR A 181 -14.26 20.19 12.86
CA THR A 181 -13.12 21.02 12.46
C THR A 181 -11.91 20.11 12.31
N PHE A 182 -11.08 20.33 11.31
CA PHE A 182 -9.79 19.68 11.13
C PHE A 182 -8.71 20.75 10.95
N ASN A 183 -7.71 20.71 11.81
CA ASN A 183 -6.54 21.57 11.77
C ASN A 183 -5.36 20.78 11.17
N PRO A 184 -4.88 21.11 9.96
CA PRO A 184 -3.77 20.39 9.35
C PRO A 184 -2.42 20.69 10.03
N GLY A 185 -1.45 19.79 9.85
CA GLY A 185 -0.10 19.91 10.40
C GLY A 185 -0.04 19.66 11.90
N GLY A 186 0.29 20.66 12.66
CA GLY A 186 0.33 20.62 14.13
C GLY A 186 1.68 20.23 14.72
N VAL A 187 2.76 20.15 13.93
CA VAL A 187 4.12 19.96 14.47
C VAL A 187 4.65 21.23 15.09
N SER A 188 5.44 21.09 16.17
CA SER A 188 6.08 22.20 16.88
C SER A 188 7.47 21.76 17.32
N GLU A 189 8.52 22.40 16.79
CA GLU A 189 9.92 21.98 16.97
C GLU A 189 10.37 21.83 18.42
N ASP A 190 9.76 22.59 19.34
CA ASP A 190 10.12 22.61 20.75
C ASP A 190 9.13 21.87 21.68
N ASN A 191 8.10 21.24 21.11
CA ASN A 191 7.05 20.61 21.92
C ASN A 191 7.13 19.08 21.87
N TYR A 192 7.62 18.47 22.94
CA TYR A 192 7.74 17.02 23.11
C TYR A 192 6.60 16.42 23.96
N ASP A 193 5.58 17.21 24.32
CA ASP A 193 4.48 16.76 25.16
C ASP A 193 3.48 15.90 24.35
N ALA A 194 3.18 14.73 24.87
CA ALA A 194 2.17 13.84 24.29
C ALA A 194 0.77 14.47 24.24
N ASP A 195 0.45 15.38 25.15
CA ASP A 195 -0.84 16.09 25.14
C ASP A 195 -0.96 17.13 24.02
N HIS A 196 0.14 17.44 23.32
CA HIS A 196 0.14 18.34 22.17
C HIS A 196 -0.82 17.88 21.07
N TYR A 197 -0.93 16.58 20.83
CA TYR A 197 -1.86 16.03 19.84
C TYR A 197 -3.30 16.50 20.03
N LYS A 198 -3.77 16.52 21.29
CA LYS A 198 -5.12 16.98 21.66
C LYS A 198 -5.31 18.47 21.40
N THR A 199 -4.26 19.26 21.52
CA THR A 199 -4.35 20.72 21.28
C THR A 199 -4.54 21.06 19.82
N ILE A 200 -4.20 20.16 18.91
CA ILE A 200 -4.36 20.35 17.47
C ILE A 200 -5.74 19.83 17.03
N ASN A 201 -6.00 18.56 17.25
CA ASN A 201 -7.27 17.93 16.94
C ASN A 201 -7.61 16.88 18.03
N GLU A 202 -8.81 16.95 18.59
CA GLU A 202 -9.31 15.93 19.51
C GLU A 202 -10.69 15.48 19.07
N TYR A 203 -10.85 14.16 18.88
CA TYR A 203 -12.10 13.56 18.42
C TYR A 203 -12.57 12.46 19.34
N SER A 204 -13.86 12.54 19.73
CA SER A 204 -14.58 11.40 20.33
C SER A 204 -14.78 10.29 19.30
N LEU A 205 -15.21 9.09 19.75
CA LEU A 205 -15.54 7.99 18.85
C LEU A 205 -16.68 8.34 17.87
N GLU A 206 -17.65 9.13 18.31
CA GLU A 206 -18.75 9.57 17.42
C GLU A 206 -18.23 10.48 16.31
N GLN A 207 -17.41 11.45 16.65
CA GLN A 207 -16.81 12.39 15.69
C GLN A 207 -15.88 11.66 14.73
N TRP A 208 -15.00 10.78 15.27
CA TRP A 208 -14.13 9.96 14.46
C TRP A 208 -14.90 9.04 13.50
N GLY A 209 -15.97 8.40 13.95
CA GLY A 209 -16.82 7.55 13.11
C GLY A 209 -17.38 8.27 11.88
N LYS A 210 -17.69 9.58 12.00
CA LYS A 210 -18.10 10.41 10.84
C LYS A 210 -16.94 10.56 9.85
N MET A 211 -15.74 10.89 10.34
CA MET A 211 -14.53 11.04 9.51
C MET A 211 -14.13 9.71 8.83
N GLU A 212 -14.12 8.63 9.60
CA GLU A 212 -13.79 7.29 9.09
C GLU A 212 -14.78 6.82 8.02
N THR A 213 -16.06 7.08 8.20
CA THR A 213 -17.10 6.75 7.20
C THR A 213 -16.87 7.47 5.87
N LEU A 214 -16.27 8.67 5.91
CA LEU A 214 -15.85 9.44 4.74
C LEU A 214 -14.46 9.03 4.22
N GLY A 215 -13.80 8.08 4.87
CA GLY A 215 -12.56 7.48 4.40
C GLY A 215 -11.29 8.06 4.99
N ALA A 216 -11.37 8.85 6.08
CA ALA A 216 -10.18 9.32 6.78
C ALA A 216 -9.34 8.14 7.30
N LEU A 217 -8.02 8.23 7.13
CA LEU A 217 -7.03 7.31 7.67
C LEU A 217 -6.50 7.86 9.00
N PHE A 218 -6.42 7.00 10.01
CA PHE A 218 -5.72 7.28 11.26
C PHE A 218 -4.58 6.30 11.48
N LEU A 219 -3.40 6.84 11.72
CA LEU A 219 -2.19 6.09 12.07
C LEU A 219 -1.87 6.38 13.55
N PRO A 220 -2.10 5.45 14.49
CA PRO A 220 -1.81 5.67 15.91
C PRO A 220 -0.30 5.77 16.18
N THR A 221 0.06 6.45 17.28
CA THR A 221 1.42 6.43 17.84
C THR A 221 1.69 5.05 18.44
N THR A 222 2.24 4.15 17.66
CA THR A 222 2.57 2.79 18.08
C THR A 222 3.87 2.71 18.88
N GLY A 223 4.71 3.76 18.79
CA GLY A 223 6.10 3.64 19.20
C GLY A 223 6.85 2.61 18.36
N PHE A 224 7.87 2.02 18.93
CA PHE A 224 8.65 0.97 18.30
C PHE A 224 9.16 -0.06 19.29
N ARG A 225 9.29 -1.31 18.82
CA ARG A 225 9.95 -2.38 19.56
C ARG A 225 11.48 -2.27 19.37
N PHE A 226 12.18 -2.13 20.49
CA PHE A 226 13.62 -2.12 20.53
C PHE A 226 14.15 -3.45 21.07
N LEU A 227 15.14 -4.00 20.39
CA LEU A 227 15.83 -5.21 20.78
C LEU A 227 17.24 -4.86 21.23
N TYR A 228 17.55 -5.17 22.48
CA TYR A 228 18.89 -5.03 23.04
C TYR A 228 19.79 -6.23 22.68
N GLU A 229 21.09 -6.05 22.76
CA GLU A 229 22.09 -7.07 22.45
C GLU A 229 21.98 -8.30 23.35
N ASP A 230 21.57 -8.11 24.60
CA ASP A 230 21.34 -9.19 25.57
C ASP A 230 20.01 -9.93 25.38
N GLY A 231 19.25 -9.57 24.35
CA GLY A 231 17.95 -10.17 24.00
C GLY A 231 16.77 -9.56 24.75
N TYR A 232 16.98 -8.54 25.62
CA TYR A 232 15.89 -7.82 26.25
C TYR A 232 15.11 -7.00 25.20
N ILE A 233 13.79 -6.91 25.38
CA ILE A 233 12.89 -6.20 24.46
C ILE A 233 12.09 -5.17 25.23
N ASP A 234 12.03 -3.95 24.70
CA ASP A 234 11.24 -2.87 25.26
C ASP A 234 10.48 -2.11 24.17
N ILE A 235 9.46 -1.34 24.58
CA ILE A 235 8.65 -0.51 23.68
C ILE A 235 8.88 0.96 24.04
N TYR A 236 9.35 1.71 23.06
CA TYR A 236 9.64 3.13 23.20
C TYR A 236 8.62 3.99 22.45
N SER A 237 8.39 5.19 22.98
CA SER A 237 7.65 6.29 22.33
C SER A 237 6.21 5.97 21.91
N SER A 238 5.57 4.96 22.51
CA SER A 238 4.22 4.50 22.14
C SER A 238 3.09 5.53 22.36
N LYS A 239 3.38 6.68 22.96
CA LYS A 239 2.39 7.77 23.14
C LYS A 239 2.74 9.03 22.36
N THR A 240 3.95 9.09 21.82
CA THR A 240 4.51 10.31 21.24
C THR A 240 4.88 10.17 19.77
N HIS A 241 5.19 8.96 19.27
CA HIS A 241 5.63 8.76 17.90
C HIS A 241 4.95 7.57 17.24
N GLY A 242 4.67 7.69 15.93
CA GLY A 242 4.30 6.60 15.05
C GLY A 242 5.42 6.32 14.06
N TYR A 243 5.70 5.03 13.85
CA TYR A 243 6.72 4.53 12.93
C TYR A 243 6.09 3.46 12.04
N TYR A 244 6.08 3.69 10.74
CA TYR A 244 5.43 2.81 9.77
C TYR A 244 6.40 2.43 8.66
N TRP A 245 6.64 1.13 8.49
CA TRP A 245 7.52 0.64 7.45
C TRP A 245 7.05 1.03 6.04
N SER A 246 8.02 1.34 5.19
CA SER A 246 7.85 1.25 3.74
C SER A 246 8.43 -0.07 3.22
N SER A 247 8.12 -0.41 1.96
CA SER A 247 8.73 -1.57 1.29
C SER A 247 10.11 -1.27 0.70
N THR A 248 10.61 -0.04 0.87
CA THR A 248 11.84 0.46 0.25
C THR A 248 13.03 0.28 1.16
N SER A 249 14.07 -0.36 0.64
CA SER A 249 15.35 -0.61 1.30
C SER A 249 16.19 0.67 1.37
N ASN A 250 16.97 0.83 2.44
CA ASN A 250 18.12 1.72 2.48
C ASN A 250 19.37 0.91 2.80
N LYS A 251 20.00 0.33 1.77
CA LYS A 251 21.15 -0.59 1.90
C LYS A 251 20.81 -1.87 2.69
N ASP A 252 21.79 -2.49 3.32
CA ASP A 252 21.65 -3.83 3.91
C ASP A 252 21.07 -3.82 5.33
N GLU A 253 21.18 -2.71 6.05
CA GLU A 253 20.87 -2.65 7.48
C GLU A 253 19.63 -1.81 7.81
N GLU A 254 19.21 -0.93 6.90
CA GLU A 254 18.14 0.02 7.11
C GLU A 254 17.03 -0.09 6.06
N ALA A 255 15.87 0.44 6.39
CA ALA A 255 14.78 0.64 5.45
C ALA A 255 14.08 1.99 5.73
N PHE A 256 13.39 2.50 4.71
CA PHE A 256 12.64 3.75 4.84
C PHE A 256 11.33 3.58 5.59
N ILE A 257 10.94 4.63 6.28
CA ILE A 257 9.73 4.71 7.11
C ILE A 257 9.00 6.04 6.90
N LEU A 258 7.69 6.02 7.16
CA LEU A 258 6.96 7.19 7.61
C LEU A 258 7.12 7.29 9.13
N ASN A 259 7.67 8.39 9.60
CA ASN A 259 7.80 8.72 11.02
C ASN A 259 7.04 10.01 11.32
N PHE A 260 6.32 10.05 12.41
CA PHE A 260 5.69 11.28 12.88
C PHE A 260 5.71 11.36 14.42
N GLY A 261 5.77 12.57 14.90
CA GLY A 261 5.73 12.93 16.31
C GLY A 261 5.31 14.39 16.48
N THR A 262 5.35 14.89 17.70
CA THR A 262 4.97 16.28 17.99
C THR A 262 5.87 17.30 17.29
N THR A 263 7.12 16.93 16.97
CA THR A 263 8.12 17.83 16.41
C THR A 263 8.34 17.69 14.91
N SER A 264 7.86 16.60 14.30
CA SER A 264 8.07 16.35 12.86
C SER A 264 7.09 15.35 12.28
N ILE A 265 6.86 15.44 10.96
CA ILE A 265 6.26 14.42 10.12
C ILE A 265 7.24 14.21 8.94
N ALA A 266 7.88 13.05 8.88
CA ALA A 266 8.89 12.72 7.87
C ALA A 266 8.52 11.41 7.16
N SER A 267 8.38 11.47 5.85
CA SER A 267 8.02 10.31 5.01
C SER A 267 9.22 9.62 4.38
N ASP A 268 10.44 10.09 4.66
CA ASP A 268 11.71 9.66 4.07
C ASP A 268 12.80 9.37 5.12
N ALA A 269 12.40 9.20 6.38
CA ALA A 269 13.31 8.79 7.43
C ALA A 269 13.74 7.32 7.23
N THR A 270 14.89 6.94 7.80
CA THR A 270 15.39 5.57 7.79
C THR A 270 15.58 5.03 9.19
N HIS A 271 15.49 3.72 9.32
CA HIS A 271 15.76 3.05 10.60
C HIS A 271 16.29 1.63 10.39
N THR A 272 17.00 1.12 11.39
CA THR A 272 17.53 -0.26 11.36
C THR A 272 16.41 -1.30 11.24
N ARG A 273 16.59 -2.27 10.36
CA ARG A 273 15.61 -3.31 10.01
C ARG A 273 15.19 -4.21 11.17
N LYS A 274 16.04 -4.34 12.20
CA LYS A 274 15.76 -5.15 13.40
C LYS A 274 14.75 -4.51 14.33
N SER A 275 14.51 -3.20 14.22
CA SER A 275 13.48 -2.51 14.99
C SER A 275 12.09 -2.98 14.58
N GLY A 276 11.21 -3.15 15.55
CA GLY A 276 9.83 -3.49 15.27
C GLY A 276 9.00 -2.23 15.04
N PHE A 277 8.44 -2.05 13.85
CA PHE A 277 7.53 -0.96 13.50
C PHE A 277 6.20 -1.47 12.98
N ALA A 278 5.20 -0.59 13.01
CA ALA A 278 3.88 -0.88 12.48
C ALA A 278 3.89 -1.01 10.95
N VAL A 279 2.91 -1.74 10.46
CA VAL A 279 2.65 -1.91 9.02
C VAL A 279 1.20 -1.53 8.73
N ARG A 280 0.99 -0.56 7.85
CA ARG A 280 -0.32 -0.20 7.30
C ARG A 280 -0.32 -0.53 5.82
N LEU A 281 -1.00 -1.61 5.47
CA LEU A 281 -1.06 -2.09 4.09
C LEU A 281 -1.99 -1.24 3.21
N ILE A 282 -1.74 -1.29 1.91
CA ILE A 282 -2.56 -0.68 0.87
C ILE A 282 -2.98 -1.72 -0.16
N THR A 283 -4.06 -1.44 -0.85
CA THR A 283 -4.49 -2.15 -2.05
C THR A 283 -4.70 -1.17 -3.18
N ASP A 284 -4.38 -1.57 -4.41
CA ASP A 284 -4.56 -0.71 -5.56
C ASP A 284 -6.06 -0.44 -5.76
N ASN A 285 -6.43 0.83 -5.93
CA ASN A 285 -7.81 1.19 -6.23
C ASN A 285 -8.12 0.86 -7.68
N THR A 286 -8.70 -0.33 -7.91
CA THR A 286 -9.17 -0.75 -9.22
C THR A 286 -10.49 -0.07 -9.64
N SER A 287 -11.09 0.71 -8.74
CA SER A 287 -12.29 1.51 -9.04
C SER A 287 -11.97 2.88 -9.66
N THR A 288 -10.89 3.01 -10.43
CA THR A 288 -10.80 4.12 -11.37
C THR A 288 -12.01 3.98 -12.29
N PRO A 289 -12.90 4.99 -12.44
CA PRO A 289 -13.82 4.96 -13.57
C PRO A 289 -12.92 4.94 -14.80
N THR A 290 -12.81 3.80 -15.44
CA THR A 290 -12.44 3.79 -16.83
C THR A 290 -13.44 4.74 -17.49
N ASN A 291 -12.98 5.93 -17.87
CA ASN A 291 -13.70 6.66 -18.90
C ASN A 291 -14.02 5.61 -19.94
N ILE A 292 -15.30 5.44 -20.25
CA ILE A 292 -15.80 4.55 -21.29
C ILE A 292 -15.33 5.14 -22.63
N THR A 293 -14.05 5.00 -22.90
CA THR A 293 -13.38 5.26 -24.18
C THR A 293 -12.36 4.17 -24.51
N ASP A 294 -12.17 3.16 -23.63
CA ASP A 294 -11.44 1.94 -23.93
C ASP A 294 -12.33 0.70 -23.74
N ILE A 295 -13.42 0.64 -24.51
CA ILE A 295 -14.04 -0.61 -24.89
C ILE A 295 -13.24 -1.08 -26.11
N ASP A 296 -12.47 -2.15 -25.93
CA ASP A 296 -11.64 -2.89 -26.88
C ASP A 296 -10.13 -2.63 -26.80
N SER A 297 -9.51 -2.88 -25.65
CA SER A 297 -8.13 -3.32 -25.70
C SER A 297 -8.06 -4.81 -25.36
N THR A 298 -8.36 -5.64 -26.34
CA THR A 298 -7.85 -7.01 -26.35
C THR A 298 -6.33 -6.91 -26.13
N PRO A 299 -5.75 -7.70 -25.19
CA PRO A 299 -4.32 -7.65 -24.96
C PRO A 299 -3.56 -7.92 -26.26
N ILE A 300 -2.48 -7.17 -26.47
CA ILE A 300 -1.58 -7.44 -27.60
C ILE A 300 -1.00 -8.84 -27.39
N VAL A 301 -1.19 -9.73 -28.35
CA VAL A 301 -0.66 -11.10 -28.30
C VAL A 301 0.51 -11.19 -29.26
N LEU A 302 1.69 -11.54 -28.74
CA LEU A 302 2.88 -11.79 -29.55
C LEU A 302 3.21 -13.29 -29.47
N TYR A 303 3.39 -13.89 -30.64
CA TYR A 303 3.91 -15.27 -30.76
C TYR A 303 4.79 -15.42 -31.99
N THR A 304 5.59 -16.47 -32.00
CA THR A 304 6.54 -16.73 -33.12
C THR A 304 6.30 -18.09 -33.71
N THR A 305 6.28 -18.18 -35.06
CA THR A 305 6.21 -19.43 -35.80
C THR A 305 7.09 -19.34 -37.05
N ASN A 306 7.94 -20.34 -37.31
CA ASN A 306 8.75 -20.42 -38.53
C ASN A 306 9.50 -19.12 -38.84
N ASN A 307 10.22 -18.58 -37.91
CA ASN A 307 10.97 -17.30 -38.03
C ASN A 307 10.09 -16.07 -38.33
N THR A 308 8.80 -16.16 -38.08
CA THR A 308 7.86 -15.05 -38.23
C THR A 308 7.33 -14.65 -36.88
N LEU A 309 7.49 -13.35 -36.54
CA LEU A 309 6.80 -12.70 -35.43
C LEU A 309 5.38 -12.40 -35.89
N HIS A 310 4.40 -12.82 -35.10
CA HIS A 310 2.99 -12.47 -35.27
C HIS A 310 2.55 -11.58 -34.11
N ILE A 311 1.76 -10.55 -34.42
CA ILE A 311 1.21 -9.61 -33.44
C ILE A 311 -0.29 -9.49 -33.69
N GLU A 312 -1.10 -9.84 -32.71
CA GLU A 312 -2.56 -9.68 -32.74
C GLU A 312 -2.99 -8.52 -31.82
N ASN A 313 -4.12 -7.92 -32.18
CA ASN A 313 -4.73 -6.80 -31.43
C ASN A 313 -3.84 -5.54 -31.35
N LEU A 314 -3.04 -5.31 -32.35
CA LEU A 314 -2.18 -4.13 -32.49
C LEU A 314 -3.05 -2.91 -32.88
N ASP A 315 -2.92 -1.82 -32.13
CA ASP A 315 -3.68 -0.57 -32.33
C ASP A 315 -2.79 0.63 -32.77
N SER A 316 -1.48 0.41 -32.88
CA SER A 316 -0.50 1.43 -33.24
C SER A 316 0.77 0.82 -33.84
N ASP A 317 1.65 1.66 -34.37
CA ASP A 317 2.98 1.24 -34.81
C ASP A 317 3.79 0.64 -33.65
N TYR A 318 4.63 -0.34 -33.99
CA TYR A 318 5.60 -0.95 -33.07
C TYR A 318 7.00 -0.95 -33.65
N GLN A 319 7.99 -1.16 -32.82
CA GLN A 319 9.40 -1.21 -33.17
C GLN A 319 10.03 -2.52 -32.73
N VAL A 320 10.92 -3.06 -33.57
CA VAL A 320 11.70 -4.26 -33.24
C VAL A 320 13.19 -3.90 -33.25
N PHE A 321 13.87 -4.24 -32.17
CA PHE A 321 15.31 -4.02 -32.00
C PHE A 321 16.03 -5.34 -31.86
N ASN A 322 17.25 -5.43 -32.36
CA ASN A 322 18.13 -6.54 -32.03
C ASN A 322 18.79 -6.34 -30.64
N MET A 323 19.53 -7.32 -30.16
CA MET A 323 20.20 -7.26 -28.85
C MET A 323 21.31 -6.18 -28.75
N CYS A 324 21.76 -5.64 -29.88
CA CYS A 324 22.71 -4.52 -29.91
C CYS A 324 21.99 -3.16 -29.89
N GLY A 325 20.66 -3.14 -29.77
CA GLY A 325 19.86 -1.90 -29.78
C GLY A 325 19.61 -1.30 -31.15
N SER A 326 19.99 -1.98 -32.24
CA SER A 326 19.72 -1.49 -33.60
C SER A 326 18.26 -1.72 -33.94
N LEU A 327 17.60 -0.70 -34.51
CA LEU A 327 16.23 -0.81 -35.02
C LEU A 327 16.21 -1.71 -36.27
N ILE A 328 15.41 -2.76 -36.27
CA ILE A 328 15.25 -3.75 -37.35
C ILE A 328 13.97 -3.49 -38.12
N TYR A 329 12.89 -3.11 -37.43
CA TYR A 329 11.61 -2.82 -38.00
C TYR A 329 10.87 -1.72 -37.26
N SER A 330 10.10 -0.91 -37.99
CA SER A 330 9.14 0.05 -37.42
C SER A 330 7.92 0.12 -38.36
N GLY A 331 6.74 -0.12 -37.84
CA GLY A 331 5.49 -0.11 -38.60
C GLY A 331 4.37 -0.86 -37.87
N ASN A 332 3.32 -1.23 -38.57
CA ASN A 332 2.11 -1.85 -38.00
C ASN A 332 1.71 -3.19 -38.65
N GLU A 333 2.63 -3.85 -39.36
CA GLU A 333 2.34 -5.14 -39.95
C GLU A 333 2.12 -6.21 -38.89
N THR A 334 1.08 -7.00 -39.00
CA THR A 334 0.71 -8.06 -38.04
C THR A 334 1.60 -9.29 -38.11
N SER A 335 2.46 -9.38 -39.12
CA SER A 335 3.41 -10.48 -39.29
C SER A 335 4.68 -10.01 -39.97
N ILE A 336 5.84 -10.26 -39.40
CA ILE A 336 7.16 -9.95 -39.97
C ILE A 336 8.09 -11.14 -39.85
N THR A 337 8.82 -11.47 -40.93
CA THR A 337 9.84 -12.52 -40.90
C THR A 337 11.19 -11.92 -40.53
N LEU A 338 11.83 -12.50 -39.55
CA LEU A 338 13.12 -12.08 -39.01
C LEU A 338 14.11 -13.26 -38.97
N PRO A 339 15.42 -13.04 -39.12
CA PRO A 339 16.42 -14.10 -38.92
C PRO A 339 16.33 -14.68 -37.50
N ASN A 340 16.86 -15.93 -37.34
CA ASN A 340 16.99 -16.52 -36.01
C ASN A 340 17.77 -15.57 -35.07
N GLY A 341 17.20 -15.29 -33.90
CA GLY A 341 17.82 -14.36 -32.97
C GLY A 341 16.94 -14.00 -31.81
N VAL A 342 17.46 -13.12 -30.94
CA VAL A 342 16.72 -12.52 -29.83
C VAL A 342 16.44 -11.07 -30.18
N TYR A 343 15.19 -10.66 -29.99
CA TYR A 343 14.70 -9.34 -30.34
C TYR A 343 13.91 -8.72 -29.19
N ILE A 344 13.89 -7.40 -29.15
CA ILE A 344 13.03 -6.61 -28.28
C ILE A 344 11.94 -5.96 -29.17
N VAL A 345 10.69 -6.27 -28.89
CA VAL A 345 9.52 -5.67 -29.53
C VAL A 345 8.96 -4.61 -28.59
N LYS A 346 8.93 -3.37 -29.03
CA LYS A 346 8.40 -2.23 -28.28
C LYS A 346 7.13 -1.72 -28.95
N THR A 347 6.02 -1.77 -28.24
CA THR A 347 4.74 -1.15 -28.61
C THR A 347 4.55 0.16 -27.83
N ASN A 348 3.46 0.86 -28.07
CA ASN A 348 3.07 2.04 -27.26
C ASN A 348 2.68 1.70 -25.82
N LYS A 349 2.35 0.42 -25.54
CA LYS A 349 1.88 -0.07 -24.22
C LYS A 349 2.93 -0.88 -23.47
N GLU A 350 3.71 -1.69 -24.18
CA GLU A 350 4.52 -2.76 -23.59
C GLU A 350 5.84 -2.97 -24.34
N THR A 351 6.76 -3.67 -23.67
CA THR A 351 8.02 -4.11 -24.28
C THR A 351 8.20 -5.60 -24.00
N HIS A 352 8.40 -6.37 -25.07
CA HIS A 352 8.52 -7.83 -25.00
C HIS A 352 9.87 -8.29 -25.55
N ARG A 353 10.41 -9.34 -24.95
CA ARG A 353 11.54 -10.09 -25.51
C ARG A 353 11.01 -11.32 -26.23
N ILE A 354 11.40 -11.51 -27.47
CA ILE A 354 11.08 -12.68 -28.29
C ILE A 354 12.34 -13.42 -28.71
N VAL A 355 12.19 -14.70 -29.02
CA VAL A 355 13.24 -15.56 -29.57
C VAL A 355 12.68 -16.22 -30.82
N LEU A 356 13.43 -16.13 -31.94
CA LEU A 356 13.13 -16.74 -33.22
C LEU A 356 14.15 -17.80 -33.56
#